data_b07177e4e9ccf3dfdf8e5e99f91dc7ee
#
_entry.id   b07177e4e9ccf3dfdf8e5e99f91dc7ee
#
_cell.length_a   1.000
_cell.length_b   1.000
_cell.length_c   1.000
_cell.angle_alpha   90.00
_cell.angle_beta   90.00
_cell.angle_gamma   90.00
#
_symmetry.space_group_name_H-M   'P 1'
#
loop_
_entity.id
_entity.type
_entity.pdbx_description
1 polymer ?
#
loop_
_entity_poly.entity_id
_entity_poly.type
_entity_poly.pdbx_seq_one_letter_code
_entity_poly.pdbx_strand_id
1 'polypeptide(L)'
;MEGVRGFVALLFLLSPVLAAEYAWIVVLGAAQYGGRPSPALERRLLAALALYQKGLAPRIAVAGGKAAGDTLSEGEAGCRYLMARGVPREALLCETRSQSTYQNLLFLRPHLEDRVLLVTDAPHLPRALFLARLLGLEAEGYPVPGRYPPQYWLRESLYRLWLYLGLRPLAQERPLRKLLFQATFLQAAPRSPDSPAKGP
;
A
#
# COMPACT_ATOMS: atom_id res chain seq x y z
N MET A 1 34.46 2.78 56.00
CA MET A 1 34.36 3.43 54.71
C MET A 1 33.75 2.42 53.75
N GLU A 2 32.46 2.22 53.84
CA GLU A 2 31.64 1.38 52.93
C GLU A 2 30.35 2.13 52.66
N GLY A 3 30.00 2.31 51.42
CA GLY A 3 28.66 2.82 51.13
C GLY A 3 28.55 3.85 50.02
N VAL A 4 28.98 3.58 48.78
CA VAL A 4 28.48 4.24 47.56
C VAL A 4 28.66 3.27 46.37
N ARG A 5 27.96 2.14 46.39
CA ARG A 5 27.88 1.20 45.24
C ARG A 5 26.48 0.63 45.12
N GLY A 6 25.49 1.44 44.78
CA GLY A 6 24.14 0.90 44.71
C GLY A 6 23.08 1.81 44.09
N PHE A 7 23.41 2.84 43.32
CA PHE A 7 22.39 3.77 42.86
C PHE A 7 22.46 4.16 41.38
N VAL A 8 23.10 3.37 40.50
CA VAL A 8 23.22 3.70 39.09
C VAL A 8 22.43 2.73 38.15
N ALA A 9 21.78 1.70 38.68
CA ALA A 9 21.19 0.63 37.87
C ALA A 9 19.67 0.74 37.64
N LEU A 10 18.99 1.83 38.01
CA LEU A 10 17.52 1.89 37.91
C LEU A 10 16.99 3.08 37.14
N LEU A 11 17.77 3.70 36.27
CA LEU A 11 17.33 4.84 35.46
C LEU A 11 17.14 4.51 33.98
N PHE A 12 17.17 3.23 33.57
CA PHE A 12 17.04 2.81 32.14
C PHE A 12 15.68 2.19 31.77
N LEU A 13 14.66 2.23 32.64
CA LEU A 13 13.39 1.51 32.39
C LEU A 13 12.14 2.39 32.33
N LEU A 14 12.25 3.67 32.08
CA LEU A 14 11.10 4.54 31.84
C LEU A 14 11.31 5.37 30.56
N SER A 15 11.64 4.72 29.44
CA SER A 15 11.22 5.30 28.16
C SER A 15 9.70 5.21 28.13
N PRO A 16 8.95 6.32 28.02
CA PRO A 16 7.53 6.22 27.78
C PRO A 16 7.39 5.42 26.47
N VAL A 17 6.81 4.23 26.57
CA VAL A 17 6.29 3.54 25.38
C VAL A 17 5.24 4.49 24.85
N LEU A 18 5.60 5.34 23.88
CA LEU A 18 4.63 6.16 23.18
C LEU A 18 3.62 5.17 22.60
N ALA A 19 2.38 5.23 23.07
CA ALA A 19 1.32 4.40 22.52
C ALA A 19 1.26 4.65 21.00
N ALA A 20 1.24 3.57 20.23
CA ALA A 20 1.18 3.69 18.78
C ALA A 20 -0.08 4.48 18.39
N GLU A 21 0.06 5.43 17.47
CA GLU A 21 -1.04 6.31 17.06
C GLU A 21 -2.13 5.56 16.28
N TYR A 22 -1.72 4.48 15.60
CA TYR A 22 -2.58 3.61 14.80
C TYR A 22 -2.39 2.15 15.21
N ALA A 23 -3.45 1.34 15.08
CA ALA A 23 -3.34 -0.11 15.28
C ALA A 23 -2.66 -0.79 14.08
N TRP A 24 -2.88 -0.26 12.88
CA TRP A 24 -2.36 -0.80 11.64
C TRP A 24 -1.91 0.28 10.66
N ILE A 25 -0.81 -0.01 9.95
CA ILE A 25 -0.48 0.63 8.68
C ILE A 25 -1.01 -0.27 7.58
N VAL A 26 -1.88 0.24 6.69
CA VAL A 26 -2.52 -0.53 5.62
C VAL A 26 -1.98 -0.10 4.27
N VAL A 27 -1.22 -0.97 3.61
CA VAL A 27 -0.68 -0.76 2.27
C VAL A 27 -1.67 -1.28 1.24
N LEU A 28 -2.19 -0.41 0.38
CA LEU A 28 -3.03 -0.82 -0.74
C LEU A 28 -2.17 -1.28 -1.93
N GLY A 29 -2.53 -2.41 -2.52
CA GLY A 29 -1.84 -3.01 -3.64
C GLY A 29 -1.78 -2.12 -4.89
N ALA A 30 -0.82 -2.37 -5.74
CA ALA A 30 -0.66 -1.69 -7.03
C ALA A 30 -0.42 -2.67 -8.18
N ALA A 31 0.68 -3.40 -8.16
CA ALA A 31 1.00 -4.52 -9.03
C ALA A 31 2.24 -5.24 -8.50
N GLN A 32 2.46 -6.46 -8.98
CA GLN A 32 3.71 -7.20 -8.80
C GLN A 32 4.02 -7.96 -10.10
N TYR A 33 5.27 -8.34 -10.31
CA TYR A 33 5.75 -9.04 -11.50
C TYR A 33 6.70 -10.16 -11.07
N GLY A 34 6.28 -11.41 -11.25
CA GLY A 34 7.09 -12.57 -10.84
C GLY A 34 7.49 -12.58 -9.36
N GLY A 35 6.63 -12.10 -8.48
CA GLY A 35 6.88 -12.00 -7.03
C GLY A 35 7.64 -10.76 -6.59
N ARG A 36 8.01 -9.86 -7.51
CA ARG A 36 8.64 -8.57 -7.19
C ARG A 36 7.59 -7.46 -7.20
N PRO A 37 7.52 -6.61 -6.17
CA PRO A 37 6.65 -5.45 -6.18
C PRO A 37 6.95 -4.54 -7.38
N SER A 38 5.91 -4.02 -8.03
CA SER A 38 6.07 -2.94 -9.01
C SER A 38 6.68 -1.69 -8.37
N PRO A 39 7.27 -0.76 -9.14
CA PRO A 39 7.79 0.49 -8.57
C PRO A 39 6.76 1.28 -7.75
N ALA A 40 5.47 1.19 -8.09
CA ALA A 40 4.40 1.82 -7.33
C ALA A 40 4.16 1.11 -5.99
N LEU A 41 4.07 -0.23 -5.99
CA LEU A 41 3.91 -1.01 -4.77
C LEU A 41 5.14 -0.87 -3.87
N GLU A 42 6.34 -0.90 -4.44
CA GLU A 42 7.59 -0.76 -3.69
C GLU A 42 7.66 0.58 -2.94
N ARG A 43 7.32 1.70 -3.59
CA ARG A 43 7.27 3.01 -2.90
C ARG A 43 6.32 3.01 -1.71
N ARG A 44 5.14 2.37 -1.85
CA ARG A 44 4.17 2.25 -0.75
C ARG A 44 4.71 1.39 0.39
N LEU A 45 5.36 0.27 0.07
CA LEU A 45 5.97 -0.62 1.07
C LEU A 45 7.12 0.07 1.82
N LEU A 46 7.98 0.82 1.11
CA LEU A 46 9.05 1.60 1.74
C LEU A 46 8.51 2.69 2.66
N ALA A 47 7.45 3.38 2.24
CA ALA A 47 6.78 4.36 3.10
C ALA A 47 6.19 3.71 4.35
N ALA A 48 5.51 2.58 4.20
CA ALA A 48 4.94 1.83 5.32
C ALA A 48 6.04 1.31 6.27
N LEU A 49 7.16 0.81 5.73
CA LEU A 49 8.31 0.38 6.53
C LEU A 49 8.87 1.53 7.38
N ALA A 50 9.06 2.71 6.78
CA ALA A 50 9.56 3.88 7.49
C ALA A 50 8.60 4.34 8.60
N LEU A 51 7.27 4.27 8.38
CA LEU A 51 6.26 4.60 9.38
C LEU A 51 6.24 3.56 10.52
N TYR A 52 6.38 2.28 10.20
CA TYR A 52 6.49 1.18 11.15
C TYR A 52 7.73 1.33 12.03
N GLN A 53 8.89 1.61 11.42
CA GLN A 53 10.16 1.83 12.14
C GLN A 53 10.12 3.05 13.07
N LYS A 54 9.28 4.05 12.78
CA LYS A 54 9.01 5.19 13.66
C LYS A 54 8.04 4.86 14.81
N GLY A 55 7.49 3.64 14.84
CA GLY A 55 6.57 3.21 15.89
C GLY A 55 5.14 3.75 15.74
N LEU A 56 4.73 4.26 14.55
CA LEU A 56 3.38 4.78 14.36
C LEU A 56 2.29 3.71 14.49
N ALA A 57 2.61 2.47 14.15
CA ALA A 57 1.75 1.31 14.37
C ALA A 57 2.60 0.06 14.62
N PRO A 58 2.13 -0.91 15.43
CA PRO A 58 2.84 -2.16 15.69
C PRO A 58 2.71 -3.19 14.56
N ARG A 59 1.82 -2.97 13.60
CA ARG A 59 1.45 -3.95 12.57
C ARG A 59 1.28 -3.31 11.20
N ILE A 60 1.57 -4.10 10.14
CA ILE A 60 1.37 -3.69 8.75
C ILE A 60 0.46 -4.70 8.05
N ALA A 61 -0.61 -4.25 7.41
CA ALA A 61 -1.42 -5.03 6.50
C ALA A 61 -1.07 -4.67 5.05
N VAL A 62 -0.86 -5.66 4.19
CA VAL A 62 -0.66 -5.47 2.76
C VAL A 62 -1.78 -6.16 2.01
N ALA A 63 -2.56 -5.39 1.26
CA ALA A 63 -3.69 -5.91 0.50
C ALA A 63 -3.42 -5.91 -0.99
N GLY A 64 -3.83 -6.97 -1.65
CA GLY A 64 -3.82 -7.06 -3.11
C GLY A 64 -3.82 -8.49 -3.58
N GLY A 65 -4.79 -8.80 -4.42
CA GLY A 65 -4.99 -10.14 -4.96
C GLY A 65 -4.02 -10.49 -6.06
N LYS A 66 -4.30 -11.60 -6.70
CA LYS A 66 -3.51 -12.21 -7.75
C LYS A 66 -4.05 -11.84 -9.12
N ALA A 67 -3.21 -11.31 -10.00
CA ALA A 67 -3.60 -11.13 -11.39
C ALA A 67 -3.58 -12.48 -12.15
N ALA A 68 -4.34 -12.57 -13.25
CA ALA A 68 -4.35 -13.76 -14.07
C ALA A 68 -2.95 -14.05 -14.63
N GLY A 69 -2.46 -15.28 -14.46
CA GLY A 69 -1.12 -15.72 -14.87
C GLY A 69 -0.01 -15.47 -13.85
N ASP A 70 -0.27 -14.72 -12.78
CA ASP A 70 0.71 -14.52 -11.71
C ASP A 70 0.82 -15.74 -10.80
N THR A 71 2.00 -15.99 -10.25
CA THR A 71 2.24 -17.03 -9.23
C THR A 71 1.90 -16.55 -7.82
N LEU A 72 2.17 -15.27 -7.52
CA LEU A 72 1.92 -14.63 -6.24
C LEU A 72 0.88 -13.51 -6.34
N SER A 73 0.24 -13.21 -5.21
CA SER A 73 -0.59 -12.02 -5.06
C SER A 73 0.25 -10.77 -4.75
N GLU A 74 -0.33 -9.58 -4.93
CA GLU A 74 0.31 -8.32 -4.53
C GLU A 74 0.55 -8.27 -3.00
N GLY A 75 -0.43 -8.75 -2.21
CA GLY A 75 -0.33 -8.84 -0.75
C GLY A 75 0.80 -9.76 -0.30
N GLU A 76 0.92 -10.94 -0.92
CA GLU A 76 1.99 -11.88 -0.60
C GLU A 76 3.37 -11.37 -1.01
N ALA A 77 3.52 -10.80 -2.21
CA ALA A 77 4.76 -10.21 -2.67
C ALA A 77 5.20 -9.03 -1.77
N GLY A 78 4.24 -8.20 -1.33
CA GLY A 78 4.52 -7.10 -0.41
C GLY A 78 4.93 -7.56 0.99
N CYS A 79 4.27 -8.58 1.54
CA CYS A 79 4.68 -9.16 2.82
C CYS A 79 6.08 -9.76 2.76
N ARG A 80 6.41 -10.52 1.71
CA ARG A 80 7.77 -11.07 1.52
C ARG A 80 8.82 -9.95 1.43
N TYR A 81 8.48 -8.86 0.74
CA TYR A 81 9.35 -7.69 0.62
C TYR A 81 9.64 -7.05 1.98
N LEU A 82 8.63 -6.92 2.85
CA LEU A 82 8.77 -6.35 4.19
C LEU A 82 9.51 -7.30 5.14
N MET A 83 9.24 -8.60 5.09
CA MET A 83 9.98 -9.61 5.88
C MET A 83 11.46 -9.61 5.53
N ALA A 84 11.82 -9.51 4.26
CA ALA A 84 13.21 -9.42 3.82
C ALA A 84 13.92 -8.14 4.31
N ARG A 85 13.16 -7.16 4.87
CA ARG A 85 13.66 -5.91 5.47
C ARG A 85 13.49 -5.84 6.99
N GLY A 86 13.30 -7.00 7.61
CA GLY A 86 13.29 -7.13 9.08
C GLY A 86 11.94 -6.89 9.76
N VAL A 87 10.83 -6.79 9.02
CA VAL A 87 9.50 -6.78 9.66
C VAL A 87 9.15 -8.22 10.06
N PRO A 88 8.87 -8.50 11.34
CA PRO A 88 8.55 -9.84 11.80
C PRO A 88 7.23 -10.34 11.18
N ARG A 89 7.12 -11.65 10.93
CA ARG A 89 5.95 -12.25 10.28
C ARG A 89 4.66 -12.02 11.07
N GLU A 90 4.74 -12.05 12.38
CA GLU A 90 3.64 -11.79 13.32
C GLU A 90 3.12 -10.36 13.30
N ALA A 91 3.92 -9.41 12.83
CA ALA A 91 3.51 -8.03 12.61
C ALA A 91 2.86 -7.79 11.24
N LEU A 92 2.72 -8.82 10.40
CA LEU A 92 2.23 -8.72 9.03
C LEU A 92 0.90 -9.44 8.82
N LEU A 93 -0.04 -8.75 8.18
CA LEU A 93 -1.27 -9.32 7.63
C LEU A 93 -1.25 -9.20 6.10
N CYS A 94 -1.33 -10.33 5.39
CA CYS A 94 -1.25 -10.38 3.93
C CYS A 94 -2.60 -10.77 3.35
N GLU A 95 -3.33 -9.83 2.79
CA GLU A 95 -4.58 -10.09 2.09
C GLU A 95 -4.28 -10.39 0.61
N THR A 96 -4.79 -11.52 0.09
CA THR A 96 -4.35 -12.12 -1.18
C THR A 96 -5.46 -12.37 -2.20
N ARG A 97 -6.72 -12.06 -1.87
CA ARG A 97 -7.90 -12.42 -2.67
C ARG A 97 -8.54 -11.26 -3.40
N SER A 98 -8.30 -10.06 -2.94
CA SER A 98 -8.95 -8.86 -3.41
C SER A 98 -8.64 -8.54 -4.88
N GLN A 99 -9.64 -7.99 -5.57
CA GLN A 99 -9.58 -7.64 -6.99
C GLN A 99 -9.77 -6.14 -7.24
N SER A 100 -10.11 -5.38 -6.19
CA SER A 100 -10.37 -3.94 -6.24
C SER A 100 -10.00 -3.28 -4.92
N THR A 101 -9.92 -1.94 -4.91
CA THR A 101 -9.66 -1.18 -3.68
C THR A 101 -10.75 -1.40 -2.63
N TYR A 102 -12.00 -1.52 -3.06
CA TYR A 102 -13.11 -1.84 -2.16
C TYR A 102 -12.90 -3.22 -1.50
N GLN A 103 -12.54 -4.23 -2.29
CA GLN A 103 -12.28 -5.58 -1.77
C GLN A 103 -11.02 -5.63 -0.89
N ASN A 104 -9.97 -4.85 -1.19
CA ASN A 104 -8.81 -4.73 -0.32
C ASN A 104 -9.24 -4.37 1.11
N LEU A 105 -10.06 -3.33 1.25
CA LEU A 105 -10.53 -2.85 2.54
C LEU A 105 -11.59 -3.77 3.15
N LEU A 106 -12.52 -4.30 2.34
CA LEU A 106 -13.56 -5.22 2.79
C LEU A 106 -12.98 -6.49 3.42
N PHE A 107 -11.96 -7.08 2.78
CA PHE A 107 -11.36 -8.33 3.27
C PHE A 107 -10.40 -8.10 4.44
N LEU A 108 -9.81 -6.93 4.54
CA LEU A 108 -9.02 -6.56 5.70
C LEU A 108 -9.89 -6.17 6.91
N ARG A 109 -11.07 -5.59 6.69
CA ARG A 109 -11.93 -5.02 7.75
C ARG A 109 -12.13 -5.93 8.97
N PRO A 110 -12.39 -7.25 8.85
CA PRO A 110 -12.57 -8.12 10.01
C PRO A 110 -11.33 -8.26 10.90
N HIS A 111 -10.16 -7.87 10.42
CA HIS A 111 -8.86 -7.97 11.09
C HIS A 111 -8.31 -6.62 11.55
N LEU A 112 -8.94 -5.52 11.09
CA LEU A 112 -8.52 -4.17 11.43
C LEU A 112 -9.32 -3.69 12.64
N GLU A 113 -8.64 -3.50 13.73
CA GLU A 113 -9.16 -2.93 14.97
C GLU A 113 -8.70 -1.47 15.05
N ASP A 114 -9.50 -0.61 15.66
CA ASP A 114 -9.19 0.79 15.92
C ASP A 114 -8.81 1.62 14.67
N ARG A 115 -8.06 2.71 14.91
CA ARG A 115 -7.61 3.63 13.86
C ARG A 115 -6.53 3.00 12.98
N VAL A 116 -6.68 3.17 11.68
CA VAL A 116 -5.73 2.67 10.69
C VAL A 116 -5.13 3.79 9.84
N LEU A 117 -3.87 3.63 9.42
CA LEU A 117 -3.20 4.54 8.51
C LEU A 117 -3.11 3.92 7.12
N LEU A 118 -3.89 4.43 6.16
CA LEU A 118 -3.87 3.97 4.77
C LEU A 118 -2.68 4.56 4.01
N VAL A 119 -1.81 3.72 3.48
CA VAL A 119 -0.63 4.11 2.71
C VAL A 119 -0.84 3.79 1.24
N THR A 120 -0.94 4.83 0.41
CA THR A 120 -1.11 4.69 -1.04
C THR A 120 -0.67 5.95 -1.78
N ASP A 121 -0.65 5.91 -3.12
CA ASP A 121 -0.30 7.07 -3.95
C ASP A 121 -1.23 8.25 -3.70
N ALA A 122 -0.69 9.47 -3.67
CA ALA A 122 -1.45 10.68 -3.39
C ALA A 122 -2.73 10.85 -4.24
N PRO A 123 -2.74 10.59 -5.57
CA PRO A 123 -3.97 10.67 -6.37
C PRO A 123 -5.04 9.64 -5.97
N HIS A 124 -4.61 8.45 -5.51
CA HIS A 124 -5.49 7.34 -5.12
C HIS A 124 -6.11 7.53 -3.73
N LEU A 125 -5.42 8.23 -2.83
CA LEU A 125 -5.76 8.34 -1.42
C LEU A 125 -7.20 8.84 -1.15
N PRO A 126 -7.71 9.90 -1.83
CA PRO A 126 -9.07 10.36 -1.58
C PRO A 126 -10.14 9.30 -1.87
N ARG A 127 -9.94 8.44 -2.88
CA ARG A 127 -10.85 7.33 -3.18
C ARG A 127 -10.75 6.22 -2.14
N ALA A 128 -9.55 5.90 -1.71
CA ALA A 128 -9.31 4.91 -0.66
C ALA A 128 -9.98 5.30 0.66
N LEU A 129 -9.84 6.55 1.09
CA LEU A 129 -10.49 7.08 2.30
C LEU A 129 -12.01 7.11 2.19
N PHE A 130 -12.55 7.46 1.02
CA PHE A 130 -13.99 7.39 0.79
C PHE A 130 -14.52 5.96 0.96
N LEU A 131 -13.86 4.96 0.37
CA LEU A 131 -14.23 3.55 0.49
C LEU A 131 -14.07 3.02 1.92
N ALA A 132 -13.03 3.45 2.64
CA ALA A 132 -12.83 3.10 4.04
C ALA A 132 -13.99 3.59 4.92
N ARG A 133 -14.44 4.85 4.72
CA ARG A 133 -15.62 5.40 5.42
C ARG A 133 -16.90 4.63 5.13
N LEU A 134 -17.12 4.24 3.86
CA LEU A 134 -18.29 3.42 3.50
C LEU A 134 -18.30 2.06 4.22
N LEU A 135 -17.13 1.52 4.52
CA LEU A 135 -16.97 0.27 5.26
C LEU A 135 -16.96 0.47 6.79
N GLY A 136 -17.10 1.70 7.28
CA GLY A 136 -17.07 2.01 8.71
C GLY A 136 -15.68 1.86 9.35
N LEU A 137 -14.60 2.01 8.55
CA LEU A 137 -13.23 2.03 9.06
C LEU A 137 -12.85 3.44 9.51
N GLU A 138 -12.31 3.57 10.70
CA GLU A 138 -11.66 4.79 11.17
C GLU A 138 -10.26 4.87 10.55
N ALA A 139 -10.15 5.60 9.44
CA ALA A 139 -8.95 5.62 8.62
C ALA A 139 -8.45 7.03 8.37
N GLU A 140 -7.15 7.22 8.57
CA GLU A 140 -6.39 8.36 8.08
C GLU A 140 -5.51 7.96 6.90
N GLY A 141 -4.97 8.95 6.19
CA GLY A 141 -4.26 8.68 4.96
C GLY A 141 -2.85 9.23 4.95
N TYR A 142 -1.90 8.40 4.53
CA TYR A 142 -0.55 8.81 4.23
C TYR A 142 -0.35 8.82 2.70
N PRO A 143 -0.28 10.00 2.07
CA PRO A 143 0.01 10.12 0.65
C PRO A 143 1.49 9.81 0.40
N VAL A 144 1.78 8.73 -0.31
CA VAL A 144 3.16 8.38 -0.67
C VAL A 144 3.72 9.48 -1.58
N PRO A 145 4.89 10.07 -1.25
CA PRO A 145 5.52 11.06 -2.10
C PRO A 145 5.90 10.51 -3.47
N GLY A 146 5.74 11.31 -4.53
CA GLY A 146 6.10 10.91 -5.88
C GLY A 146 5.65 11.91 -6.93
N ARG A 147 6.14 11.74 -8.16
CA ARG A 147 5.65 12.46 -9.33
C ARG A 147 4.54 11.63 -9.96
N TYR A 148 3.35 12.18 -9.99
CA TYR A 148 2.18 11.52 -10.55
C TYR A 148 1.70 12.30 -11.78
N PRO A 149 1.55 11.64 -12.95
CA PRO A 149 1.12 12.31 -14.17
C PRO A 149 -0.33 12.83 -14.03
N PRO A 150 -0.69 13.96 -14.69
CA PRO A 150 -2.03 14.55 -14.58
C PRO A 150 -3.17 13.58 -14.90
N GLN A 151 -2.99 12.66 -15.85
CA GLN A 151 -3.99 11.65 -16.20
C GLN A 151 -4.29 10.68 -15.05
N TYR A 152 -3.36 10.47 -14.13
CA TYR A 152 -3.61 9.67 -12.93
C TYR A 152 -4.59 10.39 -11.99
N TRP A 153 -4.38 11.68 -11.77
CA TRP A 153 -5.29 12.53 -10.98
C TRP A 153 -6.68 12.58 -11.59
N LEU A 154 -6.77 12.81 -12.90
CA LEU A 154 -8.04 12.83 -13.63
C LEU A 154 -8.78 11.49 -13.51
N ARG A 155 -8.09 10.39 -13.73
CA ARG A 155 -8.67 9.05 -13.61
C ARG A 155 -9.24 8.79 -12.21
N GLU A 156 -8.49 9.07 -11.17
CA GLU A 156 -8.95 8.86 -9.79
C GLU A 156 -10.12 9.78 -9.41
N SER A 157 -10.15 11.00 -9.96
CA SER A 157 -11.27 11.92 -9.79
C SER A 157 -12.54 11.42 -10.47
N LEU A 158 -12.43 10.88 -11.69
CA LEU A 158 -13.55 10.26 -12.41
C LEU A 158 -14.06 9.01 -11.67
N TYR A 159 -13.15 8.17 -11.14
CA TYR A 159 -13.56 7.01 -10.32
C TYR A 159 -14.35 7.43 -9.09
N ARG A 160 -13.92 8.48 -8.39
CA ARG A 160 -14.67 9.02 -7.24
C ARG A 160 -16.05 9.52 -7.66
N LEU A 161 -16.12 10.32 -8.72
CA LEU A 161 -17.38 10.84 -9.22
C LEU A 161 -18.37 9.70 -9.56
N TRP A 162 -17.91 8.66 -10.24
CA TRP A 162 -18.75 7.50 -10.56
C TRP A 162 -19.24 6.74 -9.31
N LEU A 163 -18.40 6.63 -8.28
CA LEU A 163 -18.81 6.04 -7.01
C LEU A 163 -19.86 6.91 -6.31
N TYR A 164 -19.67 8.24 -6.28
CA TYR A 164 -20.65 9.15 -5.69
C TYR A 164 -22.01 9.12 -6.40
N LEU A 165 -22.01 8.98 -7.72
CA LEU A 165 -23.23 8.92 -8.52
C LEU A 165 -23.88 7.52 -8.54
N GLY A 166 -23.29 6.52 -7.87
CA GLY A 166 -23.78 5.14 -7.90
C GLY A 166 -23.72 4.48 -9.28
N LEU A 167 -22.98 5.06 -10.22
CA LEU A 167 -22.87 4.60 -11.60
C LEU A 167 -21.96 3.37 -11.78
N ARG A 168 -21.28 2.94 -10.71
CA ARG A 168 -20.42 1.76 -10.70
C ARG A 168 -20.70 0.87 -9.50
N PRO A 169 -20.92 -0.43 -9.70
CA PRO A 169 -20.89 -1.38 -8.61
C PRO A 169 -19.50 -1.41 -7.98
N LEU A 170 -19.41 -1.32 -6.66
CA LEU A 170 -18.17 -1.28 -5.88
C LEU A 170 -17.21 -2.44 -6.18
N ALA A 171 -17.75 -3.57 -6.66
CA ALA A 171 -16.96 -4.78 -6.99
C ALA A 171 -16.28 -4.76 -8.37
N GLN A 172 -16.63 -3.84 -9.31
CA GLN A 172 -16.19 -3.89 -10.72
C GLN A 172 -15.08 -2.88 -11.08
N GLU A 173 -14.14 -2.58 -10.20
CA GLU A 173 -13.09 -1.59 -10.48
C GLU A 173 -12.02 -2.03 -11.52
N ARG A 174 -11.97 -3.31 -11.90
CA ARG A 174 -10.88 -3.87 -12.75
C ARG A 174 -10.93 -3.64 -14.27
N PRO A 175 -12.05 -3.54 -14.98
CA PRO A 175 -12.00 -3.55 -16.46
C PRO A 175 -11.23 -2.38 -17.07
N LEU A 176 -11.28 -1.18 -16.46
CA LEU A 176 -10.58 -0.01 -17.00
C LEU A 176 -9.08 0.01 -16.66
N ARG A 177 -8.66 -0.67 -15.59
CA ARG A 177 -7.24 -0.77 -15.23
C ARG A 177 -6.43 -1.50 -16.31
N LYS A 178 -7.00 -2.56 -16.92
CA LYS A 178 -6.35 -3.28 -18.02
C LYS A 178 -6.22 -2.44 -19.29
N LEU A 179 -7.28 -1.74 -19.69
CA LEU A 179 -7.29 -0.92 -20.91
C LEU A 179 -6.35 0.28 -20.83
N LEU A 180 -6.33 1.00 -19.70
CA LEU A 180 -5.49 2.19 -19.53
C LEU A 180 -4.03 1.82 -19.26
N PHE A 181 -3.76 0.71 -18.57
CA PHE A 181 -2.40 0.24 -18.34
C PHE A 181 -1.74 -0.27 -19.62
N GLN A 182 -2.47 -0.98 -20.49
CA GLN A 182 -1.98 -1.39 -21.80
C GLN A 182 -1.68 -0.18 -22.71
N ALA A 183 -2.53 0.84 -22.71
CA ALA A 183 -2.29 2.06 -23.48
C ALA A 183 -1.04 2.84 -23.01
N THR A 184 -0.79 2.89 -21.70
CA THR A 184 0.37 3.61 -21.14
C THR A 184 1.67 2.83 -21.31
N PHE A 185 1.64 1.50 -21.29
CA PHE A 185 2.82 0.66 -21.45
C PHE A 185 3.27 0.55 -22.91
N LEU A 186 2.33 0.57 -23.86
CA LEU A 186 2.63 0.60 -25.31
C LEU A 186 3.29 1.92 -25.75
N GLN A 187 3.05 3.03 -25.03
CA GLN A 187 3.71 4.31 -25.31
C GLN A 187 5.07 4.47 -24.61
N ALA A 188 5.38 3.64 -23.60
CA ALA A 188 6.59 3.72 -22.81
C ALA A 188 7.64 2.64 -23.14
N ALA A 189 7.38 1.78 -24.12
CA ALA A 189 8.38 0.83 -24.59
C ALA A 189 9.53 1.60 -25.28
N PRO A 190 10.79 1.46 -24.83
CA PRO A 190 11.92 2.05 -25.52
C PRO A 190 11.96 1.48 -26.93
N ARG A 191 12.04 2.35 -27.95
CA ARG A 191 12.29 1.92 -29.33
C ARG A 191 13.62 1.14 -29.31
N SER A 192 13.59 -0.12 -29.75
CA SER A 192 14.81 -0.90 -29.92
C SER A 192 15.76 -0.14 -30.86
N PRO A 193 17.07 -0.09 -30.52
CA PRO A 193 18.06 0.63 -31.31
C PRO A 193 18.39 -0.01 -32.68
N ASP A 194 17.78 -1.15 -33.02
CA ASP A 194 18.08 -1.91 -34.24
C ASP A 194 16.95 -1.81 -35.26
N SER A 195 16.73 -0.63 -35.84
CA SER A 195 16.04 -0.52 -37.13
C SER A 195 17.07 -0.14 -38.19
N PRO A 196 17.36 -1.00 -39.18
CA PRO A 196 18.31 -0.65 -40.23
C PRO A 196 17.83 0.54 -41.02
N ALA A 197 18.65 1.58 -41.11
CA ALA A 197 18.47 2.72 -41.99
C ALA A 197 18.28 2.21 -43.41
N LYS A 198 17.11 2.46 -44.03
CA LYS A 198 16.98 2.37 -45.50
C LYS A 198 17.79 3.54 -46.06
N GLY A 199 18.92 3.21 -46.66
CA GLY A 199 19.69 4.12 -47.49
C GLY A 199 19.02 4.39 -48.83
N PRO A 200 19.55 5.36 -49.57
CA PRO A 200 18.88 6.03 -50.68
C PRO A 200 18.59 5.14 -51.89
#